data_b2ee2352ec2ea9dafcae714a82efd258
#
_entry.id   b2ee2352ec2ea9dafcae714a82efd258
#
_cell.length_a   1.000
_cell.length_b   1.000
_cell.length_c   1.000
_cell.angle_alpha   90.00
_cell.angle_beta   90.00
_cell.angle_gamma   90.00
#
_symmetry.space_group_name_H-M   'P 1'
#
loop_
_entity.id
_entity.type
_entity.pdbx_description
1 polymer ?
#
loop_
_entity_poly.entity_id
_entity_poly.type
_entity_poly.pdbx_seq_one_letter_code
_entity_poly.pdbx_strand_id
1 'polypeptide(L)'
;MFFTRSFFSLIPFKDTGQTDGYIATFGEDNDYLINAPSFTINDSDTVTDDNTLLMWQRQDDNTTRTWANAGTYCSSLSLGGHSDWRLPKAYDELQSIVDYGRLYNRINTTYFTNGTVSGYQYYRYWTSDIYAAPSNNLSFLIRFDSGSVEYTSTSNEYHVRCVRGPSTTRSFTDNGDSTVTDTKTGLVWQQSTSGSKKTWEVALGICEGLTLASQSDWRLPNIKELGSIVDTSEISPAIDETAFPNTISKSYWSSSPVSSTSASVTVHHLDFRAGRVLSESKSYDFWVRCVRGGQ
;
A
#
# COMPACT_ATOMS: atom_id res chain seq x y z
N MET A 1 10.75 34.82 22.93
CA MET A 1 9.65 34.17 22.20
C MET A 1 10.24 32.95 21.48
N PHE A 2 10.18 31.79 22.12
CA PHE A 2 10.76 30.57 21.55
C PHE A 2 9.74 29.95 20.61
N PHE A 3 10.02 29.97 19.31
CA PHE A 3 9.28 29.18 18.32
C PHE A 3 9.70 27.72 18.48
N THR A 4 8.88 26.91 19.14
CA THR A 4 8.97 25.46 19.04
C THR A 4 8.57 25.07 17.61
N ARG A 5 9.54 24.79 16.75
CA ARG A 5 9.30 24.08 15.50
C ARG A 5 8.81 22.67 15.89
N SER A 6 7.52 22.41 15.73
CA SER A 6 7.03 21.03 15.67
C SER A 6 7.69 20.39 14.46
N PHE A 7 8.71 19.58 14.69
CA PHE A 7 9.17 18.63 13.70
C PHE A 7 8.07 17.58 13.54
N PHE A 8 7.20 17.74 12.56
CA PHE A 8 6.47 16.60 12.06
C PHE A 8 7.52 15.65 11.48
N SER A 9 7.83 14.58 12.19
CA SER A 9 8.63 13.50 11.66
C SER A 9 7.87 12.94 10.46
N LEU A 10 8.42 13.08 9.26
CA LEU A 10 7.90 12.38 8.09
C LEU A 10 7.88 10.89 8.43
N ILE A 11 6.79 10.21 8.11
CA ILE A 11 6.73 8.76 8.23
C ILE A 11 7.51 8.19 7.07
N PRO A 12 8.63 7.49 7.30
CA PRO A 12 9.41 6.92 6.22
C PRO A 12 8.53 6.03 5.35
N PHE A 13 8.64 6.19 4.05
CA PHE A 13 7.90 5.33 3.13
C PHE A 13 8.49 3.91 3.18
N LYS A 14 7.64 2.89 3.11
CA LYS A 14 8.03 1.50 3.29
C LYS A 14 8.46 0.86 2.00
N ASP A 15 9.57 0.16 2.08
CA ASP A 15 9.98 -0.86 1.13
C ASP A 15 8.92 -1.97 1.03
N THR A 16 8.83 -2.59 -0.13
CA THR A 16 7.92 -3.72 -0.39
C THR A 16 8.46 -5.05 0.13
N GLY A 17 9.74 -5.12 0.46
CA GLY A 17 10.46 -6.36 0.79
C GLY A 17 11.01 -7.08 -0.45
N GLN A 18 10.88 -6.51 -1.63
CA GLN A 18 11.38 -7.11 -2.88
C GLN A 18 12.89 -6.98 -2.98
N THR A 19 13.59 -8.10 -3.12
CA THR A 19 15.05 -8.16 -3.24
C THR A 19 15.53 -8.77 -4.56
N ASP A 20 14.63 -9.36 -5.32
CA ASP A 20 14.95 -10.04 -6.57
C ASP A 20 14.63 -9.13 -7.77
N GLY A 21 15.58 -9.00 -8.70
CA GLY A 21 15.37 -8.39 -10.01
C GLY A 21 14.87 -9.42 -11.01
N TYR A 22 13.99 -9.01 -11.92
CA TYR A 22 13.34 -9.88 -12.90
C TYR A 22 13.67 -9.53 -14.34
N ILE A 23 14.24 -8.37 -14.58
CA ILE A 23 14.69 -7.91 -15.90
C ILE A 23 16.03 -7.16 -15.78
N ALA A 24 16.67 -6.90 -16.93
CA ALA A 24 17.93 -6.16 -16.97
C ALA A 24 17.73 -4.63 -17.01
N THR A 25 16.49 -4.16 -17.14
CA THR A 25 16.18 -2.72 -17.17
C THR A 25 16.18 -2.19 -15.76
N PHE A 26 17.02 -1.18 -15.48
CA PHE A 26 17.04 -0.48 -14.21
C PHE A 26 15.72 0.23 -13.93
N GLY A 27 15.34 0.33 -12.66
CA GLY A 27 14.14 1.00 -12.18
C GLY A 27 13.12 0.06 -11.52
N GLU A 28 13.44 -1.24 -11.38
CA GLU A 28 12.63 -2.16 -10.58
C GLU A 28 12.70 -1.79 -9.09
N ASP A 29 11.76 -2.30 -8.32
CA ASP A 29 11.63 -2.07 -6.88
C ASP A 29 12.91 -2.44 -6.10
N ASN A 30 13.54 -3.56 -6.46
CA ASN A 30 14.79 -4.03 -5.85
C ASN A 30 16.02 -3.14 -6.16
N ASP A 31 15.97 -2.28 -7.14
CA ASP A 31 17.04 -1.34 -7.46
C ASP A 31 17.08 -0.16 -6.47
N TYR A 32 16.03 0.00 -5.67
CA TYR A 32 15.88 1.06 -4.68
C TYR A 32 15.72 0.47 -3.28
N LEU A 33 16.71 0.68 -2.43
CA LEU A 33 16.63 0.31 -1.01
C LEU A 33 15.93 1.43 -0.24
N ILE A 34 14.62 1.35 -0.11
CA ILE A 34 13.81 2.35 0.57
C ILE A 34 13.31 1.77 1.90
N ASN A 35 13.90 2.21 3.01
CA ASN A 35 13.44 1.92 4.38
C ASN A 35 12.92 0.48 4.58
N ALA A 36 13.84 -0.48 4.61
CA ALA A 36 13.52 -1.90 4.80
C ALA A 36 12.54 -2.12 5.97
N PRO A 37 11.58 -3.06 5.85
CA PRO A 37 10.64 -3.38 6.91
C PRO A 37 11.37 -3.72 8.21
N SER A 38 11.05 -3.01 9.29
CA SER A 38 11.62 -3.21 10.62
C SER A 38 10.49 -3.38 11.62
N PHE A 39 10.62 -4.39 12.48
CA PHE A 39 9.61 -4.71 13.46
C PHE A 39 10.23 -5.08 14.80
N THR A 40 9.62 -4.63 15.89
CA THR A 40 9.99 -4.98 17.25
C THR A 40 8.88 -5.81 17.91
N ILE A 41 9.21 -7.02 18.35
CA ILE A 41 8.29 -7.84 19.17
C ILE A 41 8.26 -7.23 20.58
N ASN A 42 7.10 -6.75 21.02
CA ASN A 42 6.95 -6.14 22.34
C ASN A 42 6.73 -7.22 23.42
N ASP A 43 5.90 -8.22 23.09
CA ASP A 43 5.53 -9.34 23.93
C ASP A 43 5.03 -10.54 23.09
N SER A 44 4.38 -11.53 23.73
CA SER A 44 3.79 -12.67 23.01
C SER A 44 2.70 -12.26 22.01
N ASP A 45 2.03 -11.13 22.26
CA ASP A 45 0.74 -10.77 21.65
C ASP A 45 0.84 -9.59 20.71
N THR A 46 1.89 -8.77 20.84
CA THR A 46 2.00 -7.50 20.09
C THR A 46 3.34 -7.33 19.41
N VAL A 47 3.33 -6.63 18.27
CA VAL A 47 4.50 -6.26 17.49
C VAL A 47 4.36 -4.82 17.00
N THR A 48 5.42 -4.04 17.13
CA THR A 48 5.49 -2.67 16.61
C THR A 48 6.19 -2.66 15.26
N ASP A 49 5.61 -1.95 14.31
CA ASP A 49 6.25 -1.56 13.07
C ASP A 49 7.08 -0.30 13.35
N ASP A 50 8.40 -0.44 13.32
CA ASP A 50 9.33 0.63 13.73
C ASP A 50 9.30 1.82 12.75
N ASN A 51 8.89 1.58 11.50
CA ASN A 51 8.80 2.64 10.49
C ASN A 51 7.54 3.50 10.65
N THR A 52 6.39 2.90 11.01
CA THR A 52 5.13 3.63 11.15
C THR A 52 4.74 3.92 12.59
N LEU A 53 5.42 3.28 13.54
CA LEU A 53 5.06 3.28 14.96
C LEU A 53 3.65 2.73 15.23
N LEU A 54 3.10 1.99 14.28
CA LEU A 54 1.86 1.25 14.48
C LEU A 54 2.16 -0.03 15.25
N MET A 55 1.35 -0.28 16.27
CA MET A 55 1.39 -1.55 17.00
C MET A 55 0.29 -2.47 16.47
N TRP A 56 0.63 -3.71 16.22
CA TRP A 56 -0.21 -4.72 15.61
C TRP A 56 -0.49 -5.87 16.57
N GLN A 57 -1.67 -6.43 16.48
CA GLN A 57 -1.95 -7.76 16.98
C GLN A 57 -1.02 -8.74 16.28
N ARG A 58 -0.12 -9.40 17.04
CA ARG A 58 0.91 -10.28 16.50
C ARG A 58 0.32 -11.55 15.92
N GLN A 59 -0.62 -12.17 16.63
CA GLN A 59 -1.35 -13.35 16.18
C GLN A 59 -2.84 -13.00 16.07
N ASP A 60 -3.46 -13.30 14.93
CA ASP A 60 -4.91 -13.28 14.85
C ASP A 60 -5.52 -14.46 15.63
N ASP A 61 -6.81 -14.39 15.94
CA ASP A 61 -7.51 -15.46 16.67
C ASP A 61 -8.05 -16.58 15.75
N ASN A 62 -7.62 -16.58 14.50
CA ASN A 62 -8.00 -17.55 13.47
C ASN A 62 -9.52 -17.67 13.24
N THR A 63 -10.27 -16.64 13.59
CA THR A 63 -11.74 -16.60 13.45
C THR A 63 -12.12 -15.63 12.33
N THR A 64 -12.95 -16.09 11.39
CA THR A 64 -13.52 -15.22 10.35
C THR A 64 -14.76 -14.49 10.87
N ARG A 65 -14.97 -13.27 10.39
CA ARG A 65 -16.06 -12.38 10.80
C ARG A 65 -16.60 -11.59 9.62
N THR A 66 -17.88 -11.24 9.68
CA THR A 66 -18.41 -10.18 8.82
C THR A 66 -17.72 -8.87 9.11
N TRP A 67 -17.76 -7.92 8.19
CA TRP A 67 -17.07 -6.64 8.35
C TRP A 67 -17.49 -5.87 9.62
N ALA A 68 -18.78 -5.81 9.91
CA ALA A 68 -19.28 -5.16 11.13
C ALA A 68 -18.76 -5.83 12.39
N ASN A 69 -18.77 -7.18 12.43
CA ASN A 69 -18.26 -7.94 13.56
C ASN A 69 -16.73 -7.81 13.70
N ALA A 70 -16.00 -7.62 12.59
CA ALA A 70 -14.57 -7.35 12.60
C ALA A 70 -14.25 -6.00 13.29
N GLY A 71 -14.99 -4.95 12.97
CA GLY A 71 -14.88 -3.65 13.64
C GLY A 71 -15.17 -3.76 15.14
N THR A 72 -16.26 -4.45 15.51
CA THR A 72 -16.64 -4.69 16.92
C THR A 72 -15.57 -5.48 17.67
N TYR A 73 -15.02 -6.52 17.03
CA TYR A 73 -13.94 -7.33 17.63
C TYR A 73 -12.74 -6.46 17.98
N CYS A 74 -12.21 -5.67 17.03
CA CYS A 74 -11.06 -4.84 17.31
C CYS A 74 -11.34 -3.77 18.38
N SER A 75 -12.50 -3.10 18.32
CA SER A 75 -12.84 -2.04 19.30
C SER A 75 -13.09 -2.57 20.72
N SER A 76 -13.39 -3.86 20.87
CA SER A 76 -13.53 -4.53 22.17
C SER A 76 -12.28 -5.25 22.65
N LEU A 77 -11.23 -5.30 21.81
CA LEU A 77 -10.01 -6.04 22.13
C LEU A 77 -9.23 -5.36 23.25
N SER A 78 -8.84 -6.15 24.24
CA SER A 78 -7.84 -5.76 25.25
C SER A 78 -6.63 -6.67 25.10
N LEU A 79 -5.50 -6.11 24.66
CA LEU A 79 -4.31 -6.88 24.32
C LEU A 79 -3.05 -6.06 24.58
N GLY A 80 -1.99 -6.67 25.12
CA GLY A 80 -0.73 -6.00 25.41
C GLY A 80 -0.88 -4.82 26.36
N GLY A 81 -1.88 -4.83 27.26
CA GLY A 81 -2.19 -3.73 28.17
C GLY A 81 -2.90 -2.52 27.54
N HIS A 82 -3.38 -2.65 26.31
CA HIS A 82 -4.06 -1.61 25.56
C HIS A 82 -5.50 -1.98 25.18
N SER A 83 -6.39 -0.96 25.04
CA SER A 83 -7.80 -1.13 24.68
C SER A 83 -8.26 -0.19 23.57
N ASP A 84 -7.34 0.47 22.88
CA ASP A 84 -7.58 1.39 21.76
C ASP A 84 -7.33 0.75 20.39
N TRP A 85 -7.59 -0.54 20.31
CA TRP A 85 -7.45 -1.31 19.08
C TRP A 85 -8.57 -0.99 18.08
N ARG A 86 -8.24 -1.05 16.81
CA ARG A 86 -9.17 -0.77 15.72
C ARG A 86 -8.86 -1.62 14.49
N LEU A 87 -9.82 -1.69 13.57
CA LEU A 87 -9.61 -2.28 12.25
C LEU A 87 -8.67 -1.37 11.44
N PRO A 88 -7.65 -1.92 10.74
CA PRO A 88 -6.69 -1.13 9.98
C PRO A 88 -7.29 -0.55 8.69
N LYS A 89 -6.77 0.58 8.23
CA LYS A 89 -6.98 1.08 6.87
C LYS A 89 -6.24 0.21 5.84
N ALA A 90 -6.72 0.19 4.60
CA ALA A 90 -6.16 -0.64 3.54
C ALA A 90 -4.72 -0.23 3.20
N TYR A 91 -4.52 0.96 2.66
CA TYR A 91 -3.26 1.38 2.07
C TYR A 91 -2.25 1.93 3.07
N ASP A 92 -2.74 2.73 4.01
CA ASP A 92 -1.86 3.38 4.98
C ASP A 92 -1.36 2.45 6.08
N GLU A 93 -2.10 1.35 6.31
CA GLU A 93 -1.85 0.49 7.46
C GLU A 93 -1.69 -0.98 7.05
N LEU A 94 -2.75 -1.70 6.66
CA LEU A 94 -2.64 -3.14 6.47
C LEU A 94 -1.71 -3.53 5.30
N GLN A 95 -1.69 -2.75 4.21
CA GLN A 95 -0.75 -2.97 3.10
C GLN A 95 0.70 -2.79 3.55
N SER A 96 0.94 -1.98 4.59
CA SER A 96 2.31 -1.72 5.06
C SER A 96 3.04 -2.97 5.54
N ILE A 97 2.30 -3.94 6.09
CA ILE A 97 2.87 -5.20 6.59
C ILE A 97 2.83 -6.33 5.53
N VAL A 98 2.36 -6.05 4.32
CA VAL A 98 2.49 -6.97 3.19
C VAL A 98 3.95 -7.01 2.75
N ASP A 99 4.50 -8.21 2.64
CA ASP A 99 5.86 -8.47 2.15
C ASP A 99 5.77 -9.00 0.71
N TYR A 100 5.94 -8.12 -0.25
CA TYR A 100 5.83 -8.43 -1.68
C TYR A 100 7.02 -9.24 -2.21
N GLY A 101 8.12 -9.30 -1.47
CA GLY A 101 9.28 -10.14 -1.79
C GLY A 101 9.05 -11.63 -1.57
N ARG A 102 7.95 -12.04 -0.92
CA ARG A 102 7.66 -13.45 -0.63
C ARG A 102 6.78 -14.08 -1.71
N LEU A 103 7.07 -15.33 -2.04
CA LEU A 103 6.28 -16.11 -3.03
C LEU A 103 4.88 -16.46 -2.53
N TYR A 104 4.79 -16.88 -1.27
CA TYR A 104 3.56 -17.30 -0.59
C TYR A 104 3.51 -16.65 0.78
N ASN A 105 2.31 -16.50 1.34
CA ASN A 105 2.15 -15.92 2.65
C ASN A 105 2.95 -14.61 2.80
N ARG A 106 2.49 -13.57 2.09
CA ARG A 106 3.17 -12.27 1.95
C ARG A 106 3.10 -11.44 3.23
N ILE A 107 3.55 -12.06 4.33
CA ILE A 107 3.74 -11.44 5.63
C ILE A 107 4.95 -12.07 6.32
N ASN A 108 5.71 -11.29 7.07
CA ASN A 108 6.86 -11.82 7.79
C ASN A 108 6.43 -12.63 9.01
N THR A 109 6.47 -13.97 8.88
CA THR A 109 5.99 -14.91 9.90
C THR A 109 6.87 -14.98 11.16
N THR A 110 8.03 -14.36 11.16
CA THR A 110 8.84 -14.19 12.38
C THR A 110 8.16 -13.22 13.34
N TYR A 111 7.56 -12.18 12.79
CA TYR A 111 6.90 -11.12 13.57
C TYR A 111 5.39 -11.35 13.68
N PHE A 112 4.74 -11.80 12.62
CA PHE A 112 3.30 -12.02 12.54
C PHE A 112 3.01 -13.51 12.50
N THR A 113 2.65 -14.06 13.62
CA THR A 113 2.27 -15.46 13.70
C THR A 113 0.81 -15.60 13.28
N ASN A 114 0.57 -16.36 12.22
CA ASN A 114 -0.77 -16.76 11.81
C ASN A 114 -0.95 -18.22 12.16
N GLY A 115 -2.16 -18.61 12.52
CA GLY A 115 -2.47 -20.03 12.57
C GLY A 115 -2.13 -20.65 11.20
N THR A 116 -1.36 -21.73 11.22
CA THR A 116 -0.98 -22.47 10.01
C THR A 116 -2.20 -23.18 9.43
N VAL A 117 -2.98 -22.49 8.64
CA VAL A 117 -4.16 -23.10 8.02
C VAL A 117 -4.03 -23.00 6.50
N SER A 118 -4.08 -24.14 5.83
CA SER A 118 -4.10 -24.23 4.38
C SER A 118 -5.51 -23.98 3.82
N GLY A 119 -5.65 -23.03 2.90
CA GLY A 119 -6.90 -22.77 2.18
C GLY A 119 -7.04 -21.32 1.74
N TYR A 120 -7.68 -21.10 0.61
CA TYR A 120 -7.82 -19.78 -0.02
C TYR A 120 -8.53 -18.71 0.82
N GLN A 121 -9.30 -19.09 1.84
CA GLN A 121 -10.02 -18.14 2.70
C GLN A 121 -9.14 -17.53 3.79
N TYR A 122 -8.06 -18.18 4.15
CA TYR A 122 -7.22 -17.84 5.31
C TYR A 122 -6.24 -16.68 5.08
N TYR A 123 -6.18 -16.13 3.89
CA TYR A 123 -5.27 -15.04 3.55
C TYR A 123 -5.96 -13.69 3.34
N ARG A 124 -7.27 -13.62 3.59
CA ARG A 124 -8.06 -12.40 3.39
C ARG A 124 -8.35 -11.74 4.73
N TYR A 125 -7.96 -10.49 4.83
CA TYR A 125 -8.12 -9.70 6.05
C TYR A 125 -8.90 -8.43 5.75
N TRP A 126 -9.91 -8.17 6.59
CA TRP A 126 -10.71 -6.97 6.51
C TRP A 126 -9.90 -5.71 6.78
N THR A 127 -10.30 -4.62 6.12
CA THR A 127 -9.87 -3.25 6.43
C THR A 127 -11.05 -2.41 6.90
N SER A 128 -10.79 -1.23 7.46
CA SER A 128 -11.84 -0.29 7.88
C SER A 128 -12.45 0.48 6.70
N ASP A 129 -11.81 0.44 5.52
CA ASP A 129 -12.22 1.25 4.38
C ASP A 129 -13.43 0.65 3.69
N ILE A 130 -14.45 1.48 3.48
CA ILE A 130 -15.64 1.15 2.70
C ILE A 130 -15.38 1.55 1.25
N TYR A 131 -15.74 0.69 0.32
CA TYR A 131 -15.73 1.03 -1.10
C TYR A 131 -16.88 2.00 -1.41
N ALA A 132 -16.58 3.14 -2.01
CA ALA A 132 -17.52 4.25 -2.27
C ALA A 132 -18.55 3.92 -3.37
N ALA A 133 -19.14 2.73 -3.34
CA ALA A 133 -20.24 2.37 -4.25
C ALA A 133 -21.59 2.85 -3.71
N PRO A 134 -22.57 3.10 -4.57
CA PRO A 134 -23.89 3.57 -4.15
C PRO A 134 -24.60 2.64 -3.16
N SER A 135 -24.26 1.35 -3.11
CA SER A 135 -24.89 0.36 -2.23
C SER A 135 -24.32 0.31 -0.81
N ASN A 136 -23.15 0.91 -0.53
CA ASN A 136 -22.43 0.92 0.77
C ASN A 136 -22.28 -0.47 1.43
N ASN A 137 -22.40 -1.56 0.67
CA ASN A 137 -22.33 -2.93 1.18
C ASN A 137 -21.01 -3.62 0.82
N LEU A 138 -20.01 -2.87 0.39
CA LEU A 138 -18.71 -3.36 -0.01
C LEU A 138 -17.61 -2.72 0.84
N SER A 139 -16.65 -3.51 1.30
CA SER A 139 -15.49 -3.05 2.04
C SER A 139 -14.21 -3.64 1.45
N PHE A 140 -13.12 -2.92 1.61
CA PHE A 140 -11.81 -3.37 1.18
C PHE A 140 -11.27 -4.47 2.08
N LEU A 141 -10.50 -5.34 1.48
CA LEU A 141 -9.72 -6.39 2.12
C LEU A 141 -8.34 -6.49 1.49
N ILE A 142 -7.41 -7.06 2.21
CA ILE A 142 -6.09 -7.41 1.68
C ILE A 142 -5.91 -8.92 1.68
N ARG A 143 -5.31 -9.41 0.62
CA ARG A 143 -4.94 -10.81 0.46
C ARG A 143 -3.45 -10.99 0.70
N PHE A 144 -3.09 -11.74 1.72
CA PHE A 144 -1.67 -12.05 2.00
C PHE A 144 -1.11 -13.21 1.16
N ASP A 145 -1.92 -13.89 0.33
CA ASP A 145 -1.42 -14.86 -0.65
C ASP A 145 -0.88 -14.21 -1.93
N SER A 146 -1.43 -13.06 -2.30
CA SER A 146 -1.10 -12.35 -3.55
C SER A 146 -0.60 -10.92 -3.35
N GLY A 147 -0.86 -10.31 -2.19
CA GLY A 147 -0.64 -8.89 -1.94
C GLY A 147 -1.71 -7.99 -2.58
N SER A 148 -2.79 -8.56 -3.12
CA SER A 148 -3.86 -7.79 -3.73
C SER A 148 -4.67 -7.02 -2.69
N VAL A 149 -5.14 -5.83 -3.09
CA VAL A 149 -6.17 -5.06 -2.39
C VAL A 149 -7.45 -5.15 -3.23
N GLU A 150 -8.48 -5.69 -2.65
CA GLU A 150 -9.76 -5.96 -3.31
C GLU A 150 -10.91 -5.44 -2.44
N TYR A 151 -12.12 -5.42 -2.97
CA TYR A 151 -13.33 -5.18 -2.19
C TYR A 151 -14.35 -6.30 -2.40
N THR A 152 -15.21 -6.51 -1.41
CA THR A 152 -16.21 -7.55 -1.42
C THR A 152 -17.39 -7.19 -0.53
N SER A 153 -18.47 -8.01 -0.57
CA SER A 153 -19.62 -7.79 0.31
C SER A 153 -19.26 -7.85 1.78
N THR A 154 -19.74 -6.85 2.55
CA THR A 154 -19.57 -6.77 4.01
C THR A 154 -20.22 -7.92 4.77
N SER A 155 -21.09 -8.71 4.11
CA SER A 155 -21.71 -9.93 4.65
C SER A 155 -20.81 -11.17 4.58
N ASN A 156 -19.73 -11.13 3.79
CA ASN A 156 -18.74 -12.20 3.76
C ASN A 156 -17.94 -12.24 5.06
N GLU A 157 -17.32 -13.38 5.35
CA GLU A 157 -16.55 -13.56 6.56
C GLU A 157 -15.07 -13.76 6.23
N TYR A 158 -14.21 -12.90 6.80
CA TYR A 158 -12.76 -12.97 6.65
C TYR A 158 -12.04 -12.72 7.96
N HIS A 159 -10.73 -12.97 7.96
CA HIS A 159 -9.87 -12.77 9.12
C HIS A 159 -9.73 -11.29 9.49
N VAL A 160 -9.27 -11.07 10.71
CA VAL A 160 -9.10 -9.74 11.29
C VAL A 160 -7.70 -9.68 11.93
N ARG A 161 -6.99 -8.59 11.70
CA ARG A 161 -5.78 -8.24 12.43
C ARG A 161 -5.92 -6.80 12.89
N CYS A 162 -6.00 -6.60 14.18
CA CYS A 162 -6.21 -5.29 14.75
C CYS A 162 -4.90 -4.49 14.81
N VAL A 163 -5.04 -3.17 14.74
CA VAL A 163 -3.95 -2.20 14.82
C VAL A 163 -4.29 -1.14 15.84
N ARG A 164 -3.28 -0.52 16.46
CA ARG A 164 -3.40 0.69 17.26
C ARG A 164 -2.26 1.65 16.95
N GLY A 165 -2.38 2.88 17.41
CA GLY A 165 -1.40 3.93 17.17
C GLY A 165 -1.95 5.04 16.28
N PRO A 166 -1.10 5.99 15.86
CA PRO A 166 -1.55 7.19 15.16
C PRO A 166 -2.22 6.86 13.84
N SER A 167 -3.47 7.31 13.67
CA SER A 167 -4.11 7.31 12.36
C SER A 167 -3.68 8.57 11.62
N THR A 168 -3.15 8.41 10.43
CA THR A 168 -2.65 9.52 9.63
C THR A 168 -3.69 9.96 8.61
N THR A 169 -3.90 11.27 8.51
CA THR A 169 -4.66 11.88 7.43
C THR A 169 -3.72 12.21 6.29
N ARG A 170 -4.13 11.92 5.06
CA ARG A 170 -3.40 12.32 3.87
C ARG A 170 -3.51 13.82 3.66
N SER A 171 -2.43 14.42 3.20
CA SER A 171 -2.40 15.84 2.86
C SER A 171 -1.41 16.06 1.73
N PHE A 172 -1.86 16.74 0.69
CA PHE A 172 -1.08 17.03 -0.50
C PHE A 172 -0.89 18.53 -0.65
N THR A 173 0.28 18.94 -1.12
CA THR A 173 0.58 20.32 -1.47
C THR A 173 0.91 20.40 -2.95
N ASP A 174 0.16 21.18 -3.71
CA ASP A 174 0.51 21.55 -5.08
C ASP A 174 1.72 22.51 -5.05
N ASN A 175 2.81 22.10 -5.70
CA ASN A 175 4.04 22.89 -5.73
C ASN A 175 4.03 23.99 -6.81
N GLY A 176 3.02 24.02 -7.68
CA GLY A 176 2.88 25.00 -8.75
C GLY A 176 3.83 24.78 -9.94
N ASP A 177 4.51 23.65 -10.01
CA ASP A 177 5.51 23.29 -11.01
C ASP A 177 5.20 21.95 -11.70
N SER A 178 3.94 21.54 -11.72
CA SER A 178 3.43 20.24 -12.19
C SER A 178 3.80 19.06 -11.29
N THR A 179 4.16 19.35 -10.03
CA THR A 179 4.40 18.34 -9.00
C THR A 179 3.54 18.54 -7.76
N VAL A 180 3.31 17.46 -7.02
CA VAL A 180 2.55 17.44 -5.77
C VAL A 180 3.40 16.77 -4.69
N THR A 181 3.51 17.39 -3.53
CA THR A 181 4.16 16.81 -2.36
C THR A 181 3.15 16.13 -1.46
N ASP A 182 3.33 14.85 -1.17
CA ASP A 182 2.69 14.18 -0.05
C ASP A 182 3.37 14.64 1.25
N THR A 183 2.66 15.42 2.05
CA THR A 183 3.24 16.03 3.27
C THR A 183 3.48 15.02 4.39
N LYS A 184 2.88 13.82 4.29
CA LYS A 184 3.05 12.74 5.25
C LYS A 184 4.34 11.97 5.02
N THR A 185 4.64 11.65 3.76
CA THR A 185 5.78 10.81 3.39
C THR A 185 6.97 11.62 2.87
N GLY A 186 6.74 12.85 2.43
CA GLY A 186 7.73 13.67 1.74
C GLY A 186 7.95 13.26 0.28
N LEU A 187 7.20 12.28 -0.22
CA LEU A 187 7.26 11.91 -1.63
C LEU A 187 6.74 13.06 -2.51
N VAL A 188 7.42 13.28 -3.61
CA VAL A 188 7.00 14.24 -4.64
C VAL A 188 6.52 13.48 -5.86
N TRP A 189 5.32 13.77 -6.29
CA TRP A 189 4.61 13.08 -7.36
C TRP A 189 4.50 13.94 -8.61
N GLN A 190 4.60 13.31 -9.75
CA GLN A 190 4.12 13.91 -10.99
C GLN A 190 2.61 14.15 -10.86
N GLN A 191 2.18 15.41 -11.04
CA GLN A 191 0.79 15.82 -10.81
C GLN A 191 -0.15 15.21 -11.85
N SER A 192 0.20 15.29 -13.12
CA SER A 192 -0.61 14.79 -14.23
C SER A 192 -0.09 13.47 -14.78
N THR A 193 -0.98 12.66 -15.32
CA THR A 193 -0.63 11.41 -16.01
C THR A 193 0.15 11.70 -17.30
N SER A 194 1.20 10.94 -17.59
CA SER A 194 1.98 11.11 -18.83
C SER A 194 1.30 10.42 -20.03
N GLY A 195 1.15 11.15 -21.11
CA GLY A 195 0.99 10.76 -22.51
C GLY A 195 0.03 9.59 -22.80
N SER A 196 0.53 8.39 -22.99
CA SER A 196 -0.21 7.19 -23.38
C SER A 196 0.22 5.98 -22.56
N LYS A 197 -0.61 4.94 -22.58
CA LYS A 197 -0.29 3.65 -21.93
C LYS A 197 1.01 3.07 -22.49
N LYS A 198 1.75 2.35 -21.65
CA LYS A 198 3.05 1.76 -21.92
C LYS A 198 3.16 0.36 -21.33
N THR A 199 3.98 -0.48 -21.95
CA THR A 199 4.45 -1.72 -21.31
C THR A 199 5.30 -1.38 -20.09
N TRP A 200 5.46 -2.34 -19.19
CA TRP A 200 6.12 -2.08 -17.92
C TRP A 200 7.59 -1.63 -18.07
N GLU A 201 8.38 -2.30 -18.91
CA GLU A 201 9.78 -1.92 -19.14
C GLU A 201 9.92 -0.51 -19.72
N VAL A 202 9.00 -0.11 -20.60
CA VAL A 202 8.96 1.26 -21.13
C VAL A 202 8.55 2.25 -20.04
N ALA A 203 7.66 1.86 -19.12
CA ALA A 203 7.24 2.71 -18.00
C ALA A 203 8.40 3.01 -17.03
N LEU A 204 9.23 1.99 -16.71
CA LEU A 204 10.45 2.18 -15.93
C LEU A 204 11.36 3.22 -16.59
N GLY A 205 11.72 3.02 -17.85
CA GLY A 205 12.61 3.94 -18.58
C GLY A 205 12.05 5.36 -18.76
N ILE A 206 10.73 5.52 -18.82
CA ILE A 206 10.10 6.85 -18.89
C ILE A 206 10.34 7.62 -17.58
N CYS A 207 10.14 6.99 -16.43
CA CYS A 207 10.35 7.68 -15.16
C CYS A 207 11.84 7.94 -14.89
N GLU A 208 12.72 6.98 -15.17
CA GLU A 208 14.17 7.15 -15.04
C GLU A 208 14.73 8.28 -15.93
N GLY A 209 14.15 8.43 -17.12
CA GLY A 209 14.54 9.50 -18.05
C GLY A 209 13.82 10.83 -17.84
N LEU A 210 12.92 10.93 -16.87
CA LEU A 210 12.12 12.13 -16.67
C LEU A 210 12.94 13.26 -16.05
N THR A 211 12.85 14.45 -16.68
CA THR A 211 13.27 15.71 -16.03
C THR A 211 12.02 16.57 -15.85
N LEU A 212 11.63 16.80 -14.61
CA LEU A 212 10.47 17.60 -14.24
C LEU A 212 10.79 18.45 -13.01
N ALA A 213 10.35 19.71 -12.99
CA ALA A 213 10.64 20.67 -11.93
C ALA A 213 12.16 20.81 -11.64
N SER A 214 12.99 20.73 -12.69
CA SER A 214 14.48 20.76 -12.61
C SER A 214 15.08 19.61 -11.81
N GLN A 215 14.35 18.51 -11.64
CA GLN A 215 14.80 17.29 -10.96
C GLN A 215 14.85 16.13 -11.96
N SER A 216 15.81 15.22 -11.77
CA SER A 216 16.04 14.05 -12.66
C SER A 216 16.16 12.72 -11.90
N ASP A 217 15.79 12.70 -10.62
CA ASP A 217 15.75 11.50 -9.76
C ASP A 217 14.35 10.88 -9.69
N TRP A 218 13.62 10.96 -10.77
CA TRP A 218 12.28 10.36 -10.90
C TRP A 218 12.39 8.87 -11.16
N ARG A 219 11.45 8.12 -10.60
CA ARG A 219 11.32 6.68 -10.77
C ARG A 219 9.86 6.24 -10.85
N LEU A 220 9.62 5.02 -11.30
CA LEU A 220 8.31 4.41 -11.17
C LEU A 220 8.04 4.10 -9.67
N PRO A 221 6.88 4.44 -9.11
CA PRO A 221 6.58 4.16 -7.70
C PRO A 221 6.47 2.66 -7.45
N ASN A 222 6.89 2.19 -6.28
CA ASN A 222 6.54 0.86 -5.84
C ASN A 222 5.04 0.76 -5.52
N ILE A 223 4.53 -0.47 -5.34
CA ILE A 223 3.09 -0.68 -5.19
C ILE A 223 2.52 -0.09 -3.88
N LYS A 224 3.32 -0.01 -2.82
CA LYS A 224 2.90 0.63 -1.57
C LYS A 224 2.86 2.15 -1.72
N GLU A 225 3.85 2.73 -2.40
CA GLU A 225 3.86 4.15 -2.73
C GLU A 225 2.65 4.52 -3.59
N LEU A 226 2.41 3.77 -4.66
CA LEU A 226 1.27 4.03 -5.53
C LEU A 226 -0.06 3.89 -4.78
N GLY A 227 -0.14 2.95 -3.84
CA GLY A 227 -1.28 2.79 -2.92
C GLY A 227 -1.49 4.00 -2.01
N SER A 228 -0.40 4.69 -1.61
CA SER A 228 -0.52 5.83 -0.67
C SER A 228 -1.29 7.02 -1.22
N ILE A 229 -1.46 7.14 -2.53
CA ILE A 229 -2.25 8.21 -3.14
C ILE A 229 -3.69 7.80 -3.50
N VAL A 230 -4.10 6.56 -3.14
CA VAL A 230 -5.50 6.12 -3.33
C VAL A 230 -6.40 6.77 -2.29
N ASP A 231 -7.49 7.35 -2.71
CA ASP A 231 -8.59 7.76 -1.86
C ASP A 231 -9.72 6.74 -1.96
N THR A 232 -9.93 5.96 -0.89
CA THR A 232 -10.94 4.92 -0.83
C THR A 232 -12.37 5.46 -0.71
N SER A 233 -12.51 6.76 -0.41
CA SER A 233 -13.80 7.45 -0.39
C SER A 233 -14.26 7.93 -1.77
N GLU A 234 -13.38 7.84 -2.77
CA GLU A 234 -13.64 8.25 -4.15
C GLU A 234 -13.60 7.04 -5.10
N ILE A 235 -14.28 7.18 -6.23
CA ILE A 235 -14.26 6.19 -7.32
C ILE A 235 -14.21 6.89 -8.67
N SER A 236 -13.55 6.23 -9.64
CA SER A 236 -13.55 6.62 -11.05
C SER A 236 -13.10 8.07 -11.35
N PRO A 237 -11.96 8.54 -10.81
CA PRO A 237 -10.87 7.80 -10.17
C PRO A 237 -10.90 7.82 -8.63
N ALA A 238 -10.37 6.79 -8.01
CA ALA A 238 -10.18 6.66 -6.56
C ALA A 238 -8.91 7.42 -6.10
N ILE A 239 -8.93 8.74 -6.19
CA ILE A 239 -7.82 9.63 -5.86
C ILE A 239 -8.36 11.05 -5.61
N ASP A 240 -7.64 11.84 -4.83
CA ASP A 240 -7.93 13.29 -4.69
C ASP A 240 -7.65 14.01 -6.02
N GLU A 241 -8.70 14.33 -6.79
CA GLU A 241 -8.59 15.04 -8.06
C GLU A 241 -8.21 16.52 -7.91
N THR A 242 -8.27 17.09 -6.71
CA THR A 242 -7.75 18.44 -6.44
C THR A 242 -6.22 18.43 -6.48
N ALA A 243 -5.62 17.43 -5.84
CA ALA A 243 -4.17 17.25 -5.85
C ALA A 243 -3.67 16.67 -7.19
N PHE A 244 -4.41 15.72 -7.76
CA PHE A 244 -4.02 14.97 -8.96
C PHE A 244 -5.04 15.14 -10.10
N PRO A 245 -5.19 16.35 -10.65
CA PRO A 245 -6.14 16.62 -11.73
C PRO A 245 -5.82 15.78 -12.98
N ASN A 246 -6.85 15.48 -13.75
CA ASN A 246 -6.74 14.70 -14.99
C ASN A 246 -6.21 13.26 -14.79
N THR A 247 -6.35 12.69 -13.61
CA THR A 247 -6.05 11.27 -13.41
C THR A 247 -6.99 10.40 -14.26
N ILE A 248 -6.41 9.56 -15.09
CA ILE A 248 -7.20 8.64 -15.90
C ILE A 248 -7.68 7.50 -15.01
N SER A 249 -8.99 7.29 -14.97
CA SER A 249 -9.65 6.22 -14.19
C SER A 249 -9.39 4.84 -14.82
N LYS A 250 -8.15 4.34 -14.72
CA LYS A 250 -7.64 3.08 -15.28
C LYS A 250 -6.48 2.56 -14.44
N SER A 251 -5.84 1.50 -14.91
CA SER A 251 -4.67 0.88 -14.28
C SER A 251 -3.37 1.65 -14.54
N TYR A 252 -2.53 1.73 -13.50
CA TYR A 252 -1.20 2.36 -13.51
C TYR A 252 -0.16 1.35 -13.05
N TRP A 253 0.98 1.30 -13.73
CA TRP A 253 2.09 0.44 -13.35
C TRP A 253 2.72 0.88 -12.02
N SER A 254 3.16 -0.12 -11.24
CA SER A 254 4.16 0.07 -10.19
C SER A 254 5.50 -0.52 -10.65
N SER A 255 6.57 -0.22 -9.91
CA SER A 255 7.89 -0.86 -10.12
C SER A 255 7.98 -2.26 -9.51
N SER A 256 6.96 -2.73 -8.77
CA SER A 256 6.99 -3.96 -7.98
C SER A 256 6.57 -5.19 -8.80
N PRO A 257 7.51 -6.07 -9.21
CA PRO A 257 7.16 -7.34 -9.82
C PRO A 257 6.54 -8.30 -8.79
N VAL A 258 5.79 -9.27 -9.28
CA VAL A 258 5.25 -10.35 -8.45
C VAL A 258 6.33 -11.40 -8.25
N SER A 259 6.73 -11.65 -7.01
CA SER A 259 7.65 -12.75 -6.68
C SER A 259 7.09 -14.07 -7.20
N SER A 260 7.83 -14.72 -8.08
CA SER A 260 7.40 -15.92 -8.79
C SER A 260 8.61 -16.77 -9.18
N THR A 261 8.41 -18.08 -9.26
CA THR A 261 9.35 -19.02 -9.87
C THR A 261 9.10 -19.20 -11.39
N SER A 262 8.09 -18.52 -11.93
CA SER A 262 7.74 -18.55 -13.35
C SER A 262 8.68 -17.69 -14.19
N ALA A 263 8.99 -18.14 -15.40
CA ALA A 263 9.70 -17.34 -16.40
C ALA A 263 8.87 -16.14 -16.93
N SER A 264 7.56 -16.16 -16.73
CA SER A 264 6.67 -15.06 -17.09
C SER A 264 6.60 -14.05 -15.94
N VAL A 265 7.11 -12.85 -16.19
CA VAL A 265 7.05 -11.75 -15.22
C VAL A 265 5.66 -11.14 -15.24
N THR A 266 5.01 -11.17 -14.08
CA THR A 266 3.81 -10.36 -13.79
C THR A 266 4.19 -9.25 -12.83
N VAL A 267 3.46 -8.15 -12.88
CA VAL A 267 3.78 -6.93 -12.13
C VAL A 267 2.53 -6.44 -11.43
N HIS A 268 2.70 -5.97 -10.21
CA HIS A 268 1.62 -5.31 -9.50
C HIS A 268 1.30 -3.96 -10.15
N HIS A 269 0.02 -3.69 -10.27
CA HIS A 269 -0.50 -2.41 -10.76
C HIS A 269 -1.68 -1.95 -9.90
N LEU A 270 -1.97 -0.68 -9.95
CA LEU A 270 -3.10 -0.09 -9.23
C LEU A 270 -4.18 0.36 -10.22
N ASP A 271 -5.39 -0.11 -10.02
CA ASP A 271 -6.57 0.28 -10.80
C ASP A 271 -7.30 1.43 -10.09
N PHE A 272 -7.07 2.66 -10.55
CA PHE A 272 -7.72 3.86 -10.01
C PHE A 272 -9.24 3.95 -10.29
N ARG A 273 -9.83 3.04 -11.06
CA ARG A 273 -11.31 3.00 -11.17
C ARG A 273 -11.96 2.71 -9.83
N ALA A 274 -11.28 1.91 -9.01
CA ALA A 274 -11.86 1.38 -7.79
C ALA A 274 -10.85 1.26 -6.64
N GLY A 275 -9.65 1.81 -6.78
CA GLY A 275 -8.59 1.69 -5.77
C GLY A 275 -8.23 0.23 -5.51
N ARG A 276 -7.86 -0.57 -6.51
CA ARG A 276 -7.49 -1.98 -6.33
C ARG A 276 -6.05 -2.25 -6.72
N VAL A 277 -5.36 -3.06 -5.93
CA VAL A 277 -4.07 -3.64 -6.33
C VAL A 277 -4.31 -5.00 -6.96
N LEU A 278 -3.86 -5.14 -8.19
CA LEU A 278 -3.95 -6.35 -9.00
C LEU A 278 -2.57 -6.67 -9.58
N SER A 279 -2.45 -7.75 -10.33
CA SER A 279 -1.22 -8.09 -11.06
C SER A 279 -1.53 -8.53 -12.48
N GLU A 280 -0.64 -8.18 -13.42
CA GLU A 280 -0.80 -8.49 -14.83
C GLU A 280 0.55 -8.70 -15.50
N SER A 281 0.57 -9.34 -16.67
CA SER A 281 1.79 -9.53 -17.47
C SER A 281 2.44 -8.19 -17.81
N LYS A 282 3.77 -8.11 -17.71
CA LYS A 282 4.57 -6.92 -18.07
C LYS A 282 4.36 -6.42 -19.51
N SER A 283 3.79 -7.25 -20.37
CA SER A 283 3.51 -6.93 -21.79
C SER A 283 2.23 -6.13 -22.00
N TYR A 284 1.38 -5.99 -20.98
CA TYR A 284 0.20 -5.14 -21.08
C TYR A 284 0.58 -3.66 -21.07
N ASP A 285 -0.32 -2.82 -21.57
CA ASP A 285 -0.16 -1.37 -21.59
C ASP A 285 -0.99 -0.71 -20.52
N PHE A 286 -0.33 -0.08 -19.53
CA PHE A 286 -0.97 0.72 -18.48
C PHE A 286 -0.42 2.15 -18.43
N TRP A 287 -1.08 3.00 -17.65
CA TRP A 287 -0.68 4.37 -17.44
C TRP A 287 0.52 4.47 -16.51
N VAL A 288 1.19 5.61 -16.56
CA VAL A 288 2.42 5.87 -15.80
C VAL A 288 2.26 7.16 -15.01
N ARG A 289 2.67 7.14 -13.74
CA ARG A 289 2.86 8.31 -12.88
C ARG A 289 4.15 8.12 -12.12
N CYS A 290 5.06 9.06 -12.26
CA CYS A 290 6.37 8.98 -11.63
C CYS A 290 6.36 9.61 -10.24
N VAL A 291 7.30 9.17 -9.40
CA VAL A 291 7.54 9.66 -8.04
C VAL A 291 9.03 9.92 -7.85
N ARG A 292 9.39 10.80 -6.92
CA ARG A 292 10.76 11.01 -6.45
C ARG A 292 10.81 11.15 -4.94
N GLY A 293 12.01 11.03 -4.38
CA GLY A 293 12.23 11.06 -2.93
C GLY A 293 11.96 9.71 -2.26
N GLY A 294 11.95 9.71 -0.93
CA GLY A 294 11.79 8.51 -0.11
C GLY A 294 13.04 7.67 0.04
N GLN A 295 14.18 8.10 -0.52
CA GLN A 295 15.48 7.43 -0.45
C GLN A 295 16.31 7.94 0.72
#